data_e54daf4922076a9d2bbb8cbefa331b83
#
_entry.id   e54daf4922076a9d2bbb8cbefa331b83
#
_cell.length_a   1.000
_cell.length_b   1.000
_cell.length_c   1.000
_cell.angle_alpha   90.00
_cell.angle_beta   90.00
_cell.angle_gamma   90.00
#
_symmetry.space_group_name_H-M   'P 1'
#
loop_
_entity.id
_entity.type
_entity.pdbx_description
1 polymer ?
#
loop_
_entity_poly.entity_id
_entity_poly.type
_entity_poly.pdbx_seq_one_letter_code
_entity_poly.pdbx_strand_id
1 'polypeptide(L)'
;MERERGRRWIRAGVIGFATTVVTAACGGGGGGGSSYKQPSGPAQKTIEVKGGNFFYDPKSSDAPAGVDAIKLESEGGLHTLVFAGGKVPGFKLQAASGKSDELKVNLKPGKYTIYCDIPGHREAGMEGTITVT
;
A
#
# COMPACT_ATOMS: atom_id res chain seq x y z
N MET A 1 63.98 -32.40 36.40
CA MET A 1 64.77 -31.83 35.32
C MET A 1 63.76 -31.39 34.27
N GLU A 2 63.40 -30.18 34.36
CA GLU A 2 63.66 -29.07 33.40
C GLU A 2 63.47 -29.50 31.95
N ARG A 3 62.53 -28.89 31.27
CA ARG A 3 62.70 -27.60 30.61
C ARG A 3 61.37 -27.01 30.12
N GLU A 4 61.15 -25.83 30.64
CA GLU A 4 60.35 -24.83 29.98
C GLU A 4 60.72 -24.62 28.54
N ARG A 5 59.73 -24.25 27.74
CA ARG A 5 59.70 -23.19 26.72
C ARG A 5 58.57 -23.52 25.75
N GLY A 6 57.65 -22.68 25.45
CA GLY A 6 57.65 -21.29 25.23
C GLY A 6 56.25 -20.80 25.03
N ARG A 7 56.01 -19.76 25.71
CA ARG A 7 54.84 -18.89 25.50
C ARG A 7 54.90 -18.30 24.11
N ARG A 8 53.96 -18.65 23.29
CA ARG A 8 53.67 -17.84 22.11
C ARG A 8 52.29 -17.25 22.30
N TRP A 9 52.30 -15.98 22.63
CA TRP A 9 51.15 -15.10 22.62
C TRP A 9 50.66 -14.95 21.20
N ILE A 10 49.59 -15.62 20.83
CA ILE A 10 48.88 -15.29 19.62
C ILE A 10 47.90 -14.19 19.97
N ARG A 11 48.24 -13.03 19.51
CA ARG A 11 47.37 -11.85 19.58
C ARG A 11 46.09 -12.20 18.82
N ALA A 12 44.98 -12.30 19.54
CA ALA A 12 43.66 -12.37 18.97
C ALA A 12 43.39 -11.05 18.22
N GLY A 13 43.42 -11.10 16.93
CA GLY A 13 42.92 -10.03 16.08
C GLY A 13 41.41 -9.95 16.23
N VAL A 14 40.94 -8.85 16.77
CA VAL A 14 39.51 -8.52 16.78
C VAL A 14 39.14 -8.23 15.33
N ILE A 15 38.56 -9.18 14.66
CA ILE A 15 37.91 -8.94 13.38
C ILE A 15 36.57 -8.32 13.70
N GLY A 16 36.48 -7.03 13.57
CA GLY A 16 35.24 -6.29 13.63
C GLY A 16 34.34 -6.72 12.45
N PHE A 17 33.32 -7.49 12.74
CA PHE A 17 32.22 -7.68 11.82
C PHE A 17 31.44 -6.39 11.74
N ALA A 18 31.72 -5.60 10.71
CA ALA A 18 30.81 -4.55 10.31
C ALA A 18 29.53 -5.20 9.78
N THR A 19 28.53 -5.28 10.63
CA THR A 19 27.18 -5.63 10.18
C THR A 19 26.66 -4.47 9.37
N THR A 20 26.79 -4.54 8.08
CA THR A 20 26.04 -3.69 7.16
C THR A 20 24.57 -4.07 7.29
N VAL A 21 23.83 -3.25 8.00
CA VAL A 21 22.38 -3.29 7.98
C VAL A 21 21.96 -2.86 6.57
N VAL A 22 21.69 -3.82 5.72
CA VAL A 22 21.01 -3.56 4.45
C VAL A 22 19.57 -3.26 4.82
N THR A 23 19.22 -1.99 4.94
CA THR A 23 17.82 -1.57 4.95
C THR A 23 17.29 -1.85 3.56
N ALA A 24 16.61 -2.96 3.39
CA ALA A 24 15.81 -3.22 2.23
C ALA A 24 14.69 -2.17 2.24
N ALA A 25 14.91 -1.07 1.55
CA ALA A 25 13.84 -0.17 1.19
C ALA A 25 12.94 -0.93 0.21
N CYS A 26 11.86 -1.53 0.72
CA CYS A 26 10.77 -1.98 -0.11
C CYS A 26 10.12 -0.74 -0.74
N GLY A 27 10.72 -0.28 -1.82
CA GLY A 27 10.10 0.67 -2.71
C GLY A 27 8.95 -0.02 -3.40
N GLY A 28 7.76 0.04 -2.84
CA GLY A 28 6.52 -0.28 -3.53
C GLY A 28 6.33 0.75 -4.63
N GLY A 29 6.90 0.49 -5.79
CA GLY A 29 6.74 1.33 -6.96
C GLY A 29 5.36 1.18 -7.56
N GLY A 30 4.38 1.87 -7.07
CA GLY A 30 3.13 2.16 -7.76
C GLY A 30 3.30 3.48 -8.50
N GLY A 31 3.88 3.45 -9.68
CA GLY A 31 4.11 4.63 -10.48
C GLY A 31 2.84 5.13 -11.16
N GLY A 32 1.98 5.81 -10.48
CA GLY A 32 1.07 6.78 -11.06
C GLY A 32 1.38 8.10 -10.40
N GLY A 33 1.77 9.11 -11.15
CA GLY A 33 2.13 10.44 -10.62
C GLY A 33 0.95 11.15 -9.97
N SER A 34 0.46 10.59 -8.88
CA SER A 34 -0.57 11.21 -8.07
C SER A 34 0.11 12.22 -7.16
N SER A 35 -0.38 13.46 -7.22
CA SER A 35 -0.01 14.50 -6.24
C SER A 35 -0.58 14.25 -4.85
N TYR A 36 -1.23 13.12 -4.63
CA TYR A 36 -1.84 12.74 -3.38
C TYR A 36 -0.79 12.46 -2.31
N LYS A 37 -0.89 13.20 -1.20
CA LYS A 37 -0.03 13.01 -0.05
C LYS A 37 -0.70 12.07 0.94
N GLN A 38 -0.16 10.87 1.08
CA GLN A 38 -0.67 9.89 2.02
C GLN A 38 -0.50 10.36 3.47
N PRO A 39 -1.47 10.04 4.36
CA PRO A 39 -1.33 10.29 5.79
C PRO A 39 -0.19 9.43 6.37
N SER A 40 0.47 9.97 7.40
CA SER A 40 1.47 9.25 8.18
C SER A 40 0.81 8.27 9.17
N GLY A 41 1.59 7.32 9.64
CA GLY A 41 1.14 6.34 10.63
C GLY A 41 0.60 5.04 10.00
N PRO A 42 0.32 4.04 10.83
CA PRO A 42 -0.22 2.76 10.38
C PRO A 42 -1.70 2.89 9.99
N ALA A 43 -2.11 2.11 9.00
CA ALA A 43 -3.52 1.96 8.67
C ALA A 43 -4.21 1.08 9.73
N GLN A 44 -5.42 1.46 10.13
CA GLN A 44 -6.24 0.69 11.08
C GLN A 44 -6.86 -0.53 10.40
N LYS A 45 -7.23 -0.37 9.15
CA LYS A 45 -7.85 -1.40 8.31
C LYS A 45 -7.36 -1.27 6.87
N THR A 46 -7.28 -2.39 6.17
CA THR A 46 -7.15 -2.41 4.71
C THR A 46 -8.50 -2.75 4.10
N ILE A 47 -9.01 -1.88 3.25
CA ILE A 47 -10.21 -2.09 2.45
C ILE A 47 -9.75 -2.67 1.13
N GLU A 48 -9.98 -3.94 0.90
CA GLU A 48 -9.65 -4.61 -0.35
C GLU A 48 -10.82 -4.51 -1.33
N VAL A 49 -10.54 -4.03 -2.52
CA VAL A 49 -11.50 -3.90 -3.62
C VAL A 49 -10.93 -4.57 -4.85
N LYS A 50 -11.64 -5.53 -5.39
CA LYS A 50 -11.30 -6.14 -6.68
C LYS A 50 -12.04 -5.41 -7.78
N GLY A 51 -11.30 -5.06 -8.84
CA GLY A 51 -11.85 -4.50 -10.06
C GLY A 51 -11.93 -5.58 -11.13
N GLY A 52 -13.12 -5.86 -11.59
CA GLY A 52 -13.37 -6.76 -12.70
C GLY A 52 -13.99 -6.02 -13.87
N ASN A 53 -14.61 -6.75 -14.78
CA ASN A 53 -15.21 -6.19 -15.98
C ASN A 53 -16.42 -5.31 -15.63
N PHE A 54 -16.16 -4.01 -15.41
CA PHE A 54 -17.09 -2.95 -15.01
C PHE A 54 -17.76 -3.13 -13.66
N PHE A 55 -17.09 -3.75 -12.69
CA PHE A 55 -17.59 -3.85 -11.32
C PHE A 55 -16.48 -3.72 -10.27
N TYR A 56 -16.87 -3.39 -9.04
CA TYR A 56 -16.07 -3.58 -7.84
C TYR A 56 -16.66 -4.67 -6.97
N ASP A 57 -15.79 -5.47 -6.38
CA ASP A 57 -16.15 -6.50 -5.41
C ASP A 57 -15.25 -6.39 -4.16
N PRO A 58 -15.80 -6.16 -2.96
CA PRO A 58 -17.22 -5.88 -2.69
C PRO A 58 -17.66 -4.50 -3.21
N LYS A 59 -18.92 -4.38 -3.57
CA LYS A 59 -19.53 -3.11 -4.01
C LYS A 59 -19.68 -2.11 -2.88
N SER A 60 -19.74 -2.60 -1.64
CA SER A 60 -19.82 -1.79 -0.44
C SER A 60 -18.87 -2.31 0.63
N SER A 61 -18.21 -1.40 1.31
CA SER A 61 -17.28 -1.71 2.40
C SER A 61 -17.51 -0.77 3.57
N ASP A 62 -17.18 -1.24 4.78
CA ASP A 62 -17.20 -0.43 5.99
C ASP A 62 -15.77 -0.22 6.51
N ALA A 63 -15.52 0.94 7.07
CA ALA A 63 -14.24 1.30 7.66
C ALA A 63 -14.42 2.12 8.94
N PRO A 64 -13.46 2.04 9.88
CA PRO A 64 -13.41 2.97 11.01
C PRO A 64 -12.99 4.37 10.52
N ALA A 65 -13.35 5.40 11.27
CA ALA A 65 -12.83 6.74 11.03
C ALA A 65 -11.33 6.79 11.38
N GLY A 66 -10.54 7.45 10.56
CA GLY A 66 -9.11 7.60 10.72
C GLY A 66 -8.31 7.12 9.51
N VAL A 67 -7.10 6.66 9.74
CA VAL A 67 -6.20 6.23 8.67
C VAL A 67 -6.47 4.78 8.32
N ASP A 68 -6.91 4.55 7.10
CA ASP A 68 -7.10 3.23 6.51
C ASP A 68 -6.28 3.09 5.22
N ALA A 69 -6.01 1.87 4.80
CA ALA A 69 -5.47 1.58 3.48
C ALA A 69 -6.59 1.14 2.55
N ILE A 70 -6.55 1.56 1.30
CA ILE A 70 -7.40 1.04 0.25
C ILE A 70 -6.51 0.35 -0.76
N LYS A 71 -6.81 -0.90 -1.04
CA LYS A 71 -6.11 -1.71 -2.03
C LYS A 71 -7.06 -2.04 -3.17
N LEU A 72 -6.67 -1.66 -4.37
CA LEU A 72 -7.34 -2.06 -5.61
C LEU A 72 -6.56 -3.20 -6.24
N GLU A 73 -7.22 -4.30 -6.52
CA GLU A 73 -6.66 -5.43 -7.28
C GLU A 73 -7.44 -5.58 -8.57
N SER A 74 -6.75 -5.66 -9.71
CA SER A 74 -7.40 -5.87 -11.00
C SER A 74 -7.39 -7.34 -11.41
N GLU A 75 -8.57 -7.91 -11.61
CA GLU A 75 -8.73 -9.26 -12.15
C GLU A 75 -8.54 -9.32 -13.67
N GLY A 76 -8.72 -8.19 -14.36
CA GLY A 76 -8.52 -8.08 -15.79
C GLY A 76 -8.66 -6.65 -16.30
N GLY A 77 -7.75 -6.25 -17.19
CA GLY A 77 -7.72 -4.90 -17.72
C GLY A 77 -7.10 -3.87 -16.79
N LEU A 78 -7.17 -2.62 -17.20
CA LEU A 78 -6.75 -1.48 -16.39
C LEU A 78 -7.96 -0.90 -15.67
N HIS A 79 -7.86 -0.74 -14.36
CA HIS A 79 -8.88 -0.11 -13.53
C HIS A 79 -8.29 0.93 -12.63
N THR A 80 -9.10 1.90 -12.24
CA THR A 80 -8.75 2.93 -11.27
C THR A 80 -9.77 2.96 -10.16
N LEU A 81 -9.43 3.61 -9.05
CA LEU A 81 -10.36 3.89 -7.96
C LEU A 81 -10.12 5.32 -7.47
N VAL A 82 -11.12 6.14 -7.56
CA VAL A 82 -11.13 7.52 -7.10
C VAL A 82 -12.37 7.78 -6.24
N PHE A 83 -12.33 8.85 -5.44
CA PHE A 83 -13.47 9.29 -4.64
C PHE A 83 -14.31 10.32 -5.42
N ALA A 84 -15.62 10.14 -5.42
CA ALA A 84 -16.55 11.09 -6.01
C ALA A 84 -16.64 12.38 -5.21
N GLY A 85 -17.03 13.46 -5.88
CA GLY A 85 -17.35 14.75 -5.25
C GLY A 85 -16.15 15.49 -4.66
N GLY A 86 -14.92 15.14 -5.05
CA GLY A 86 -13.72 15.81 -4.54
C GLY A 86 -13.49 15.64 -3.04
N LYS A 87 -14.10 14.64 -2.41
CA LYS A 87 -13.99 14.41 -0.95
C LYS A 87 -12.58 14.04 -0.50
N VAL A 88 -11.80 13.39 -1.37
CA VAL A 88 -10.40 13.08 -1.16
C VAL A 88 -9.61 13.52 -2.39
N PRO A 89 -9.23 14.79 -2.46
CA PRO A 89 -8.55 15.35 -3.63
C PRO A 89 -7.24 14.65 -3.94
N GLY A 90 -7.01 14.34 -5.19
CA GLY A 90 -5.78 13.73 -5.68
C GLY A 90 -5.62 12.23 -5.40
N PHE A 91 -6.50 11.62 -4.61
CA PHE A 91 -6.46 10.17 -4.38
C PHE A 91 -6.82 9.42 -5.66
N LYS A 92 -5.95 8.54 -6.08
CA LYS A 92 -6.19 7.66 -7.23
C LYS A 92 -5.36 6.40 -7.11
N LEU A 93 -6.02 5.26 -7.12
CA LEU A 93 -5.41 3.96 -7.31
C LEU A 93 -5.51 3.56 -8.78
N GLN A 94 -4.51 2.83 -9.26
CA GLN A 94 -4.49 2.33 -10.63
C GLN A 94 -3.85 0.94 -10.68
N ALA A 95 -4.59 -0.04 -11.12
CA ALA A 95 -4.14 -1.42 -11.23
C ALA A 95 -4.34 -1.95 -12.64
N ALA A 96 -3.27 -2.44 -13.25
CA ALA A 96 -3.33 -3.20 -14.51
C ALA A 96 -3.73 -4.65 -14.23
N SER A 97 -4.07 -5.39 -15.27
CA SER A 97 -4.48 -6.80 -15.18
C SER A 97 -3.53 -7.64 -14.34
N GLY A 98 -4.06 -8.31 -13.32
CA GLY A 98 -3.29 -9.14 -12.38
C GLY A 98 -2.38 -8.37 -11.43
N LYS A 99 -2.53 -7.05 -11.35
CA LYS A 99 -1.75 -6.18 -10.45
C LYS A 99 -2.65 -5.54 -9.40
N SER A 100 -2.00 -4.99 -8.37
CA SER A 100 -2.66 -4.22 -7.32
C SER A 100 -1.93 -2.91 -7.07
N ASP A 101 -2.66 -1.95 -6.53
CA ASP A 101 -2.15 -0.68 -6.05
C ASP A 101 -2.80 -0.36 -4.71
N GLU A 102 -2.07 0.29 -3.81
CA GLU A 102 -2.52 0.59 -2.45
C GLU A 102 -2.08 1.99 -2.02
N LEU A 103 -3.00 2.72 -1.43
CA LEU A 103 -2.72 4.02 -0.81
C LEU A 103 -3.44 4.12 0.55
N LYS A 104 -2.81 4.80 1.49
CA LYS A 104 -3.46 5.18 2.74
C LYS A 104 -4.29 6.44 2.56
N VAL A 105 -5.39 6.51 3.30
CA VAL A 105 -6.31 7.64 3.32
C VAL A 105 -6.79 7.89 4.74
N ASN A 106 -7.01 9.15 5.09
CA ASN A 106 -7.64 9.51 6.36
C ASN A 106 -9.10 9.89 6.09
N LEU A 107 -10.02 9.09 6.59
CA LEU A 107 -11.46 9.25 6.36
C LEU A 107 -12.18 9.67 7.64
N LYS A 108 -13.03 10.67 7.51
CA LYS A 108 -13.98 11.08 8.55
C LYS A 108 -15.26 10.24 8.44
N PRO A 109 -16.05 10.13 9.52
CA PRO A 109 -17.35 9.45 9.45
C PRO A 109 -18.21 10.00 8.32
N GLY A 110 -18.82 9.11 7.58
CA GLY A 110 -19.70 9.44 6.45
C GLY A 110 -19.68 8.38 5.36
N LYS A 111 -20.44 8.64 4.32
CA LYS A 111 -20.55 7.79 3.15
C LYS A 111 -19.75 8.35 1.99
N TYR A 112 -18.91 7.52 1.38
CA TYR A 112 -18.05 7.88 0.27
C TYR A 112 -18.37 7.01 -0.94
N THR A 113 -18.62 7.65 -2.08
CA THR A 113 -18.74 6.94 -3.34
C THR A 113 -17.37 6.83 -3.98
N ILE A 114 -17.01 5.63 -4.40
CA ILE A 114 -15.79 5.33 -5.17
C ILE A 114 -16.18 4.88 -6.57
N TYR A 115 -15.36 5.20 -7.56
CA TYR A 115 -15.63 4.80 -8.94
C TYR A 115 -14.34 4.69 -9.76
N CYS A 116 -14.43 4.01 -10.89
CA CYS A 116 -13.39 4.00 -11.91
C CYS A 116 -13.56 5.20 -12.83
N ASP A 117 -12.52 6.03 -12.96
CA ASP A 117 -12.55 7.24 -13.79
C ASP A 117 -12.13 7.01 -15.25
N ILE A 118 -11.92 5.77 -15.64
CA ILE A 118 -11.71 5.42 -17.06
C ILE A 118 -13.05 5.63 -17.80
N PRO A 119 -13.05 6.37 -18.92
CA PRO A 119 -14.27 6.64 -19.67
C PRO A 119 -15.09 5.38 -19.98
N GLY A 120 -16.38 5.42 -19.67
CA GLY A 120 -17.32 4.33 -19.89
C GLY A 120 -17.40 3.28 -18.78
N HIS A 121 -16.40 3.20 -17.88
CA HIS A 121 -16.40 2.18 -16.82
C HIS A 121 -17.42 2.48 -15.71
N ARG A 122 -17.51 3.73 -15.27
CA ARG A 122 -18.50 4.13 -14.26
C ARG A 122 -19.92 3.96 -14.77
N GLU A 123 -20.17 4.39 -15.99
CA GLU A 123 -21.48 4.29 -16.65
C GLU A 123 -21.92 2.83 -16.82
N ALA A 124 -20.96 1.91 -16.98
CA ALA A 124 -21.22 0.47 -17.06
C ALA A 124 -21.42 -0.20 -15.68
N GLY A 125 -21.28 0.56 -14.57
CA GLY A 125 -21.55 0.09 -13.21
C GLY A 125 -20.35 -0.01 -12.29
N MET A 126 -19.16 0.44 -12.72
CA MET A 126 -17.93 0.38 -11.91
C MET A 126 -17.90 1.50 -10.85
N GLU A 127 -18.76 1.36 -9.87
CA GLU A 127 -18.97 2.27 -8.75
C GLU A 127 -19.27 1.47 -7.48
N GLY A 128 -18.82 1.97 -6.34
CA GLY A 128 -19.03 1.37 -5.03
C GLY A 128 -19.15 2.40 -3.92
N THR A 129 -19.32 1.92 -2.70
CA THR A 129 -19.49 2.76 -1.52
C THR A 129 -18.58 2.31 -0.37
N ILE A 130 -17.98 3.27 0.31
CA ILE A 130 -17.30 3.05 1.59
C ILE A 130 -18.08 3.82 2.66
N THR A 131 -18.57 3.12 3.68
CA THR A 131 -19.24 3.72 4.84
C THR A 131 -18.25 3.78 5.99
N VAL A 132 -18.02 4.97 6.52
CA VAL A 132 -17.07 5.23 7.61
C VAL A 132 -17.85 5.62 8.88
N THR A 133 -17.55 4.91 9.97
CA THR A 133 -18.20 5.10 11.27
C THR A 133 -17.24 5.49 12.38
#